data_05f8cea6ba8f0e80626686890914fb47
#
_entry.id   05f8cea6ba8f0e80626686890914fb47
#
_cell.length_a   1.000
_cell.length_b   1.000
_cell.length_c   1.000
_cell.angle_alpha   90.00
_cell.angle_beta   90.00
_cell.angle_gamma   90.00
#
_symmetry.space_group_name_H-M   'P 1'
#
loop_
_entity.id
_entity.type
_entity.pdbx_description
1 polymer ?
#
loop_
_entity_poly.entity_id
_entity_poly.type
_entity_poly.pdbx_seq_one_letter_code
_entity_poly.pdbx_strand_id
1 'polypeptide(L)'
;MNNRQILNERWSKIDNYLLSYLSNYNKINRNTKDSIQDVLNSIKINYKDINKIIPIVEKDRLNRKIRKVLKNMGYLSFRLIETLNKNNITYLELIRSLIYICYLEEEKELDKINEKLFYKVCENSYNQGIKDIGNKTMSFNLEIFFLLFNMPMFNATIDEYLEILTLTNADETLNNTLVYMQLNKELDVNDKNYQGLFKKQKNRYISDNLNSGGIVNIAENLTNKAYLQAGIDTNTDKCRFISEVDNRTTEMCNTLNNQEFYLNKMNVYQRYSDIDKRIVTYRTKGLIQGENLPPINNHFHWCRSTITYLVDNEHLNYENITNEWLRVKENKTPKIKIFNKGETFNFRGRKYVFDNHNLKYEHSTGEENFAKWLIKNSNLNVTLLPKINKPDGISVPDYKIGKEYFDYKYTTGFSSQLIYHNIDKKRLQSKNFIIEITNNNIDWQEIESQIKYTYRRLDWVEKIGVKKDNQFKMYNKKAMTLDETSSRPLLL
;
A
#
# COMPACT_ATOMS: atom_id res chain seq x y z
N MET A 1 11.75 18.27 -9.03
CA MET A 1 12.75 17.17 -8.99
C MET A 1 12.74 16.45 -10.33
N ASN A 2 13.89 16.12 -10.93
CA ASN A 2 13.88 15.36 -12.19
C ASN A 2 13.67 13.86 -11.90
N ASN A 3 13.27 13.07 -12.94
CA ASN A 3 12.95 11.65 -12.78
C ASN A 3 14.08 10.86 -12.12
N ARG A 4 15.34 11.15 -12.47
CA ARG A 4 16.51 10.47 -11.91
C ARG A 4 16.69 10.73 -10.41
N GLN A 5 16.41 11.94 -9.94
CA GLN A 5 16.47 12.27 -8.52
C GLN A 5 15.40 11.52 -7.74
N ILE A 6 14.17 11.45 -8.26
CA ILE A 6 13.06 10.70 -7.65
C ILE A 6 13.42 9.22 -7.53
N LEU A 7 13.94 8.63 -8.60
CA LEU A 7 14.34 7.23 -8.62
C LEU A 7 15.48 6.96 -7.62
N ASN A 8 16.51 7.81 -7.62
CA ASN A 8 17.63 7.64 -6.69
C ASN A 8 17.22 7.74 -5.22
N GLU A 9 16.38 8.70 -4.86
CA GLU A 9 15.89 8.82 -3.48
C GLU A 9 15.08 7.61 -3.05
N ARG A 10 14.28 7.05 -3.94
CA ARG A 10 13.44 5.89 -3.63
C ARG A 10 14.28 4.61 -3.50
N TRP A 11 15.10 4.33 -4.49
CA TRP A 11 15.79 3.04 -4.56
C TRP A 11 17.03 2.94 -3.67
N SER A 12 17.71 4.05 -3.34
CA SER A 12 18.92 4.00 -2.49
C SER A 12 18.71 3.34 -1.14
N LYS A 13 17.57 3.57 -0.49
CA LYS A 13 17.25 2.94 0.79
C LYS A 13 16.93 1.46 0.63
N ILE A 14 16.21 1.11 -0.43
CA ILE A 14 15.86 -0.28 -0.74
C ILE A 14 17.12 -1.08 -1.04
N ASP A 15 18.04 -0.52 -1.82
CA ASP A 15 19.35 -1.12 -2.10
C ASP A 15 20.13 -1.39 -0.81
N ASN A 16 20.14 -0.48 0.15
CA ASN A 16 20.78 -0.68 1.44
C ASN A 16 20.15 -1.82 2.26
N TYR A 17 18.82 -1.95 2.22
CA TYR A 17 18.13 -3.07 2.87
C TYR A 17 18.50 -4.41 2.19
N LEU A 18 18.52 -4.43 0.86
CA LEU A 18 18.92 -5.60 0.08
C LEU A 18 20.37 -6.00 0.34
N LEU A 19 21.31 -5.06 0.41
CA LEU A 19 22.71 -5.35 0.74
C LEU A 19 22.86 -5.97 2.14
N SER A 20 22.14 -5.43 3.13
CA SER A 20 22.10 -6.01 4.47
C SER A 20 21.50 -7.43 4.48
N TYR A 21 20.44 -7.64 3.72
CA TYR A 21 19.81 -8.95 3.54
C TYR A 21 20.79 -9.95 2.92
N LEU A 22 21.49 -9.57 1.85
CA LEU A 22 22.42 -10.42 1.12
C LEU A 22 23.54 -10.97 2.02
N SER A 23 24.00 -10.20 3.00
CA SER A 23 25.00 -10.67 3.97
C SER A 23 24.49 -11.84 4.79
N ASN A 24 23.27 -11.74 5.30
CA ASN A 24 22.64 -12.82 6.08
C ASN A 24 22.29 -14.03 5.21
N TYR A 25 21.72 -13.79 4.04
CA TYR A 25 21.41 -14.84 3.07
C TYR A 25 22.64 -15.68 2.72
N ASN A 26 23.79 -15.03 2.45
CA ASN A 26 25.03 -15.71 2.11
C ASN A 26 25.49 -16.67 3.22
N LYS A 27 25.26 -16.30 4.48
CA LYS A 27 25.61 -17.15 5.63
C LYS A 27 24.68 -18.38 5.69
N ILE A 28 23.38 -18.18 5.56
CA ILE A 28 22.39 -19.27 5.59
C ILE A 28 22.65 -20.24 4.42
N ASN A 29 22.76 -19.74 3.21
CA ASN A 29 23.01 -20.56 2.02
C ASN A 29 24.33 -21.36 2.12
N ARG A 30 25.38 -20.79 2.74
CA ARG A 30 26.61 -21.54 3.01
C ARG A 30 26.35 -22.70 3.95
N ASN A 31 25.63 -22.50 5.03
CA ASN A 31 25.31 -23.54 6.00
C ASN A 31 24.53 -24.69 5.34
N THR A 32 23.52 -24.37 4.49
CA THR A 32 22.77 -25.36 3.74
C THR A 32 23.67 -26.19 2.83
N LYS A 33 24.52 -25.51 2.06
CA LYS A 33 25.48 -26.14 1.18
C LYS A 33 26.42 -27.09 1.95
N ASP A 34 27.02 -26.62 3.03
CA ASP A 34 27.93 -27.38 3.85
C ASP A 34 27.24 -28.63 4.43
N SER A 35 26.00 -28.47 4.90
CA SER A 35 25.19 -29.59 5.40
C SER A 35 24.90 -30.65 4.31
N ILE A 36 24.51 -30.23 3.10
CA ILE A 36 24.31 -31.14 1.98
C ILE A 36 25.59 -31.88 1.64
N GLN A 37 26.72 -31.17 1.54
CA GLN A 37 28.02 -31.75 1.21
C GLN A 37 28.49 -32.77 2.27
N ASP A 38 28.38 -32.43 3.54
CA ASP A 38 28.78 -33.30 4.63
C ASP A 38 28.02 -34.61 4.68
N VAL A 39 26.71 -34.58 4.43
CA VAL A 39 25.89 -35.79 4.40
C VAL A 39 26.14 -36.59 3.12
N LEU A 40 26.24 -35.95 1.96
CA LEU A 40 26.54 -36.61 0.70
C LEU A 40 27.93 -37.30 0.74
N ASN A 41 28.95 -36.65 1.32
CA ASN A 41 30.27 -37.26 1.59
C ASN A 41 30.14 -38.53 2.44
N SER A 42 29.18 -38.59 3.33
CA SER A 42 28.97 -39.75 4.20
C SER A 42 28.35 -40.95 3.50
N ILE A 43 27.63 -40.73 2.40
CA ILE A 43 26.90 -41.76 1.67
C ILE A 43 27.84 -42.59 0.78
N LYS A 44 28.88 -41.99 0.18
CA LYS A 44 29.90 -42.66 -0.66
C LYS A 44 29.34 -43.72 -1.60
N ILE A 45 28.52 -43.29 -2.57
CA ILE A 45 27.87 -44.22 -3.51
C ILE A 45 28.31 -44.00 -4.96
N ASN A 46 28.37 -45.09 -5.71
CA ASN A 46 28.54 -45.07 -7.16
C ASN A 46 27.17 -44.92 -7.87
N TYR A 47 27.12 -44.18 -8.98
CA TYR A 47 25.88 -43.90 -9.72
C TYR A 47 25.12 -45.19 -10.13
N LYS A 48 25.85 -46.26 -10.54
CA LYS A 48 25.25 -47.56 -10.90
C LYS A 48 24.47 -48.23 -9.77
N ASP A 49 24.74 -47.85 -8.52
CA ASP A 49 24.12 -48.42 -7.31
C ASP A 49 23.02 -47.53 -6.73
N ILE A 50 22.75 -46.39 -7.34
CA ILE A 50 21.88 -45.36 -6.79
C ILE A 50 20.43 -45.83 -6.55
N ASN A 51 19.95 -46.78 -7.39
CA ASN A 51 18.62 -47.37 -7.25
C ASN A 51 18.61 -48.62 -6.36
N LYS A 52 19.73 -49.05 -5.81
CA LYS A 52 19.77 -50.19 -4.90
C LYS A 52 19.17 -49.84 -3.55
N ILE A 53 18.48 -50.81 -2.95
CA ILE A 53 18.00 -50.72 -1.57
C ILE A 53 19.18 -50.64 -0.61
N ILE A 54 19.14 -49.74 0.34
CA ILE A 54 20.19 -49.56 1.34
C ILE A 54 20.18 -50.77 2.31
N PRO A 55 21.29 -51.51 2.45
CA PRO A 55 21.39 -52.62 3.39
C PRO A 55 21.20 -52.17 4.85
N ILE A 56 20.63 -53.00 5.71
CA ILE A 56 20.35 -52.66 7.13
C ILE A 56 21.61 -52.20 7.85
N VAL A 57 22.74 -52.91 7.67
CA VAL A 57 24.02 -52.52 8.28
C VAL A 57 24.47 -51.13 7.84
N GLU A 58 24.23 -50.78 6.60
CA GLU A 58 24.57 -49.48 6.04
C GLU A 58 23.63 -48.40 6.56
N LYS A 59 22.33 -48.70 6.78
CA LYS A 59 21.37 -47.78 7.42
C LYS A 59 21.83 -47.36 8.79
N ASP A 60 22.31 -48.27 9.64
CA ASP A 60 22.82 -47.96 10.96
C ASP A 60 24.05 -47.06 10.91
N ARG A 61 24.94 -47.29 9.95
CA ARG A 61 26.10 -46.45 9.71
C ARG A 61 25.69 -45.04 9.27
N LEU A 62 24.79 -44.93 8.33
CA LEU A 62 24.27 -43.65 7.83
C LEU A 62 23.47 -42.90 8.90
N ASN A 63 22.66 -43.58 9.68
CA ASN A 63 21.93 -43.00 10.80
C ASN A 63 22.87 -42.29 11.78
N ARG A 64 23.94 -42.94 12.17
CA ARG A 64 24.93 -42.34 13.09
C ARG A 64 25.62 -41.13 12.48
N LYS A 65 25.98 -41.16 11.21
CA LYS A 65 26.60 -40.04 10.49
C LYS A 65 25.63 -38.89 10.30
N ILE A 66 24.42 -39.13 9.83
CA ILE A 66 23.37 -38.12 9.65
C ILE A 66 23.06 -37.42 10.96
N ARG A 67 22.90 -38.17 12.07
CA ARG A 67 22.71 -37.60 13.41
C ARG A 67 23.85 -36.68 13.84
N LYS A 68 25.09 -37.02 13.50
CA LYS A 68 26.25 -36.21 13.83
C LYS A 68 26.31 -34.91 13.02
N VAL A 69 26.08 -34.99 11.71
CA VAL A 69 26.12 -33.83 10.80
C VAL A 69 24.93 -32.90 11.02
N LEU A 70 23.73 -33.45 11.11
CA LEU A 70 22.50 -32.67 11.25
C LEU A 70 22.08 -32.41 12.72
N LYS A 71 23.04 -32.53 13.66
CA LYS A 71 22.76 -32.37 15.10
C LYS A 71 21.99 -31.06 15.43
N ASN A 72 22.22 -30.01 14.67
CA ASN A 72 21.68 -28.70 14.91
C ASN A 72 20.38 -28.44 14.08
N MET A 73 19.96 -29.37 13.25
CA MET A 73 18.76 -29.23 12.38
C MET A 73 17.45 -29.75 13.01
N GLY A 74 17.44 -30.06 14.31
CA GLY A 74 16.22 -30.35 15.07
C GLY A 74 15.29 -31.39 14.46
N TYR A 75 14.02 -31.00 14.27
CA TYR A 75 12.94 -31.87 13.77
C TYR A 75 13.21 -32.47 12.37
N LEU A 76 13.90 -31.75 11.50
CA LEU A 76 14.14 -32.19 10.13
C LEU A 76 15.20 -33.31 10.07
N SER A 77 16.17 -33.30 10.96
CA SER A 77 17.08 -34.44 11.10
C SER A 77 16.33 -35.73 11.50
N PHE A 78 15.29 -35.60 12.33
CA PHE A 78 14.43 -36.71 12.72
C PHE A 78 13.65 -37.25 11.51
N ARG A 79 13.04 -36.41 10.67
CA ARG A 79 12.35 -36.83 9.44
C ARG A 79 13.25 -37.57 8.45
N LEU A 80 14.49 -37.10 8.29
CA LEU A 80 15.45 -37.80 7.43
C LEU A 80 15.79 -39.20 7.98
N ILE A 81 15.92 -39.32 9.30
CA ILE A 81 16.15 -40.61 9.97
C ILE A 81 14.94 -41.52 9.84
N GLU A 82 13.72 -41.02 9.97
CA GLU A 82 12.51 -41.80 9.71
C GLU A 82 12.47 -42.30 8.27
N THR A 83 12.82 -41.45 7.32
CA THR A 83 12.90 -41.85 5.91
C THR A 83 13.94 -42.95 5.71
N LEU A 84 15.12 -42.82 6.30
CA LEU A 84 16.18 -43.85 6.21
C LEU A 84 15.74 -45.17 6.83
N ASN A 85 14.91 -45.16 7.85
CA ASN A 85 14.42 -46.35 8.54
C ASN A 85 13.27 -47.07 7.79
N LYS A 86 12.70 -46.46 6.73
CA LYS A 86 11.67 -47.15 5.92
C LYS A 86 12.25 -48.43 5.30
N ASN A 87 11.39 -49.46 5.20
CA ASN A 87 11.73 -50.65 4.47
C ASN A 87 11.91 -50.29 2.99
N ASN A 88 12.87 -50.91 2.33
CA ASN A 88 13.13 -50.76 0.90
C ASN A 88 13.54 -49.36 0.41
N ILE A 89 14.03 -48.46 1.27
CA ILE A 89 14.57 -47.19 0.80
C ILE A 89 15.81 -47.37 -0.06
N THR A 90 15.86 -46.69 -1.21
CA THR A 90 17.00 -46.64 -2.09
C THR A 90 17.94 -45.45 -1.75
N TYR A 91 19.17 -45.51 -2.25
CA TYR A 91 20.10 -44.37 -2.11
C TYR A 91 19.59 -43.12 -2.81
N LEU A 92 18.88 -43.25 -3.94
CA LEU A 92 18.26 -42.14 -4.65
C LEU A 92 17.22 -41.44 -3.77
N GLU A 93 16.35 -42.18 -3.11
CA GLU A 93 15.34 -41.62 -2.21
C GLU A 93 15.95 -40.94 -0.99
N LEU A 94 17.04 -41.49 -0.48
CA LEU A 94 17.79 -40.88 0.61
C LEU A 94 18.41 -39.54 0.17
N ILE A 95 19.10 -39.51 -0.99
CA ILE A 95 19.71 -38.29 -1.53
C ILE A 95 18.63 -37.23 -1.79
N ARG A 96 17.52 -37.61 -2.39
CA ARG A 96 16.36 -36.73 -2.62
C ARG A 96 15.87 -36.14 -1.29
N SER A 97 15.54 -37.00 -0.33
CA SER A 97 15.03 -36.57 0.97
C SER A 97 16.00 -35.63 1.70
N LEU A 98 17.29 -35.91 1.62
CA LEU A 98 18.33 -35.06 2.20
C LEU A 98 18.31 -33.66 1.58
N ILE A 99 18.35 -33.57 0.27
CA ILE A 99 18.41 -32.28 -0.43
C ILE A 99 17.16 -31.46 -0.08
N TYR A 100 15.97 -32.05 -0.20
CA TYR A 100 14.72 -31.37 0.15
C TYR A 100 14.65 -30.91 1.59
N ILE A 101 15.07 -31.74 2.54
CA ILE A 101 15.07 -31.40 3.97
C ILE A 101 16.02 -30.24 4.25
N CYS A 102 17.19 -30.21 3.64
CA CYS A 102 18.13 -29.10 3.81
C CYS A 102 17.58 -27.80 3.25
N TYR A 103 16.87 -27.82 2.11
CA TYR A 103 16.24 -26.63 1.56
C TYR A 103 15.04 -26.16 2.36
N LEU A 104 14.22 -27.07 2.90
CA LEU A 104 13.12 -26.69 3.81
C LEU A 104 13.64 -26.07 5.11
N GLU A 105 14.82 -26.45 5.59
CA GLU A 105 15.43 -25.81 6.76
C GLU A 105 15.99 -24.42 6.40
N GLU A 106 16.60 -24.30 5.21
CA GLU A 106 17.04 -23.01 4.68
C GLU A 106 15.84 -22.03 4.60
N GLU A 107 14.71 -22.48 4.07
CA GLU A 107 13.48 -21.69 3.95
C GLU A 107 13.06 -21.10 5.29
N LYS A 108 12.95 -21.92 6.34
CA LYS A 108 12.59 -21.46 7.69
C LYS A 108 13.53 -20.41 8.28
N GLU A 109 14.83 -20.51 7.96
CA GLU A 109 15.79 -19.50 8.40
C GLU A 109 15.67 -18.24 7.54
N LEU A 110 15.40 -18.42 6.24
CA LEU A 110 15.19 -17.32 5.30
C LEU A 110 13.91 -16.55 5.59
N ASP A 111 12.81 -17.20 5.99
CA ASP A 111 11.53 -16.58 6.30
C ASP A 111 11.69 -15.43 7.31
N LYS A 112 12.49 -15.64 8.36
CA LYS A 112 12.74 -14.62 9.39
C LYS A 112 13.42 -13.36 8.84
N ILE A 113 14.35 -13.55 7.89
CA ILE A 113 15.05 -12.41 7.29
C ILE A 113 14.27 -11.81 6.13
N ASN A 114 13.48 -12.62 5.42
CA ASN A 114 12.55 -12.19 4.37
C ASN A 114 11.48 -11.28 4.96
N GLU A 115 10.79 -11.76 6.00
CA GLU A 115 9.78 -10.98 6.71
C GLU A 115 10.33 -9.62 7.12
N LYS A 116 11.47 -9.60 7.80
CA LYS A 116 12.12 -8.36 8.23
C LYS A 116 12.49 -7.42 7.07
N LEU A 117 12.92 -7.97 5.94
CA LEU A 117 13.20 -7.19 4.74
C LEU A 117 11.92 -6.59 4.19
N PHE A 118 10.90 -7.42 4.00
CA PHE A 118 9.64 -7.02 3.37
C PHE A 118 8.89 -5.98 4.20
N TYR A 119 8.84 -6.14 5.52
CA TYR A 119 8.27 -5.14 6.42
C TYR A 119 8.98 -3.79 6.27
N LYS A 120 10.32 -3.76 6.31
CA LYS A 120 11.09 -2.52 6.16
C LYS A 120 10.89 -1.86 4.79
N VAL A 121 10.83 -2.65 3.74
CA VAL A 121 10.61 -2.15 2.38
C VAL A 121 9.23 -1.52 2.26
N CYS A 122 8.20 -2.21 2.73
CA CYS A 122 6.82 -1.72 2.70
C CYS A 122 6.64 -0.46 3.53
N GLU A 123 7.06 -0.49 4.79
CA GLU A 123 6.95 0.65 5.71
C GLU A 123 7.66 1.89 5.16
N ASN A 124 8.91 1.73 4.70
CA ASN A 124 9.66 2.84 4.13
C ASN A 124 8.98 3.42 2.88
N SER A 125 8.47 2.55 2.01
CA SER A 125 7.86 2.96 0.73
C SER A 125 6.51 3.63 0.95
N TYR A 126 5.70 3.10 1.85
CA TYR A 126 4.44 3.71 2.25
C TYR A 126 4.65 5.10 2.87
N ASN A 127 5.57 5.20 3.85
CA ASN A 127 5.88 6.47 4.50
C ASN A 127 6.45 7.50 3.52
N GLN A 128 7.23 7.06 2.53
CA GLN A 128 7.68 7.94 1.45
C GLN A 128 6.49 8.43 0.62
N GLY A 129 5.54 7.57 0.29
CA GLY A 129 4.31 7.94 -0.41
C GLY A 129 3.49 8.98 0.35
N ILE A 130 3.29 8.77 1.64
CA ILE A 130 2.60 9.71 2.54
C ILE A 130 3.31 11.07 2.56
N LYS A 131 4.65 11.06 2.65
CA LYS A 131 5.47 12.28 2.61
C LYS A 131 5.33 13.03 1.29
N ASP A 132 5.37 12.33 0.17
CA ASP A 132 5.28 12.91 -1.17
C ASP A 132 3.90 13.53 -1.44
N ILE A 133 2.85 13.03 -0.77
CA ILE A 133 1.50 13.59 -0.80
C ILE A 133 1.32 14.77 0.17
N GLY A 134 2.24 14.92 1.13
CA GLY A 134 2.15 15.98 2.16
C GLY A 134 1.26 15.64 3.35
N ASN A 135 0.81 14.39 3.48
CA ASN A 135 0.02 13.90 4.62
C ASN A 135 0.94 13.22 5.65
N LYS A 136 0.87 13.60 6.93
CA LYS A 136 1.83 13.15 7.96
C LYS A 136 1.30 12.12 8.96
N THR A 137 0.02 11.78 8.92
CA THR A 137 -0.64 11.11 10.06
C THR A 137 -1.29 9.77 9.76
N MET A 138 -1.02 9.16 8.61
CA MET A 138 -1.61 7.86 8.29
C MET A 138 -0.74 6.70 8.78
N SER A 139 -1.36 5.73 9.43
CA SER A 139 -0.72 4.47 9.82
C SER A 139 -0.95 3.40 8.76
N PHE A 140 0.12 2.73 8.38
CA PHE A 140 0.06 1.62 7.44
C PHE A 140 -0.29 0.32 8.16
N ASN A 141 -1.36 -0.34 7.71
CA ASN A 141 -1.68 -1.67 8.21
C ASN A 141 -0.96 -2.72 7.36
N LEU A 142 0.23 -3.10 7.82
CA LEU A 142 1.10 -4.07 7.14
C LEU A 142 0.48 -5.46 7.06
N GLU A 143 -0.24 -5.90 8.08
CA GLU A 143 -0.85 -7.24 8.11
C GLU A 143 -1.92 -7.38 7.03
N ILE A 144 -2.82 -6.40 6.93
CA ILE A 144 -3.84 -6.39 5.86
C ILE A 144 -3.20 -6.26 4.48
N PHE A 145 -2.14 -5.47 4.36
CA PHE A 145 -1.43 -5.30 3.10
C PHE A 145 -0.85 -6.63 2.61
N PHE A 146 -0.17 -7.39 3.48
CA PHE A 146 0.40 -8.69 3.10
C PHE A 146 -0.68 -9.73 2.79
N LEU A 147 -1.80 -9.74 3.52
CA LEU A 147 -2.94 -10.62 3.24
C LEU A 147 -3.55 -10.40 1.84
N LEU A 148 -3.54 -9.16 1.35
CA LEU A 148 -4.11 -8.79 0.05
C LEU A 148 -3.07 -8.76 -1.08
N PHE A 149 -1.79 -8.91 -0.73
CA PHE A 149 -0.73 -8.86 -1.73
C PHE A 149 -0.58 -10.20 -2.43
N ASN A 150 -0.77 -10.19 -3.75
CA ASN A 150 -0.44 -11.31 -4.63
C ASN A 150 0.70 -10.93 -5.56
N MET A 151 1.59 -11.87 -5.82
CA MET A 151 2.63 -11.72 -6.83
C MET A 151 1.98 -11.67 -8.22
N PRO A 152 2.12 -10.57 -8.97
CA PRO A 152 1.31 -10.32 -10.16
C PRO A 152 1.46 -11.36 -11.27
N MET A 153 2.61 -12.03 -11.33
CA MET A 153 2.91 -13.00 -12.38
C MET A 153 2.37 -14.39 -12.12
N PHE A 154 2.23 -14.76 -10.85
CA PHE A 154 1.92 -16.14 -10.46
C PHE A 154 0.55 -16.26 -9.82
N ASN A 155 -0.11 -15.13 -9.57
CA ASN A 155 -1.34 -15.07 -8.78
C ASN A 155 -1.21 -15.86 -7.46
N ALA A 156 -0.05 -15.74 -6.83
CA ALA A 156 0.35 -16.47 -5.64
C ALA A 156 0.67 -15.49 -4.51
N THR A 157 0.47 -15.91 -3.27
CA THR A 157 0.97 -15.19 -2.11
C THR A 157 2.50 -15.17 -2.10
N ILE A 158 3.10 -14.34 -1.26
CA ILE A 158 4.57 -14.33 -1.10
C ILE A 158 5.05 -15.69 -0.63
N ASP A 159 4.37 -16.29 0.35
CA ASP A 159 4.75 -17.57 0.93
C ASP A 159 4.69 -18.70 -0.09
N GLU A 160 3.59 -18.82 -0.86
CA GLU A 160 3.47 -19.80 -1.96
C GLU A 160 4.58 -19.61 -2.99
N TYR A 161 4.93 -18.37 -3.30
CA TYR A 161 5.99 -18.08 -4.24
C TYR A 161 7.38 -18.48 -3.73
N LEU A 162 7.66 -18.21 -2.44
CA LEU A 162 8.92 -18.62 -1.78
C LEU A 162 9.03 -20.13 -1.69
N GLU A 163 7.94 -20.83 -1.39
CA GLU A 163 7.88 -22.30 -1.40
C GLU A 163 8.21 -22.86 -2.79
N ILE A 164 7.60 -22.31 -3.84
CA ILE A 164 7.91 -22.68 -5.22
C ILE A 164 9.39 -22.50 -5.54
N LEU A 165 10.00 -21.39 -5.11
CA LEU A 165 11.45 -21.16 -5.31
C LEU A 165 12.29 -22.18 -4.58
N THR A 166 11.94 -22.50 -3.34
CA THR A 166 12.64 -23.47 -2.50
C THR A 166 12.60 -24.87 -3.14
N LEU A 167 11.42 -25.31 -3.54
CA LEU A 167 11.24 -26.61 -4.21
C LEU A 167 11.97 -26.67 -5.55
N THR A 168 11.92 -25.60 -6.34
CA THR A 168 12.65 -25.49 -7.60
C THR A 168 14.15 -25.61 -7.40
N ASN A 169 14.70 -24.95 -6.36
CA ASN A 169 16.13 -25.05 -6.03
C ASN A 169 16.52 -26.46 -5.57
N ALA A 170 15.66 -27.12 -4.79
CA ALA A 170 15.88 -28.50 -4.36
C ALA A 170 15.89 -29.47 -5.56
N ASP A 171 14.93 -29.35 -6.46
CA ASP A 171 14.85 -30.17 -7.68
C ASP A 171 16.07 -29.96 -8.59
N GLU A 172 16.50 -28.74 -8.79
CA GLU A 172 17.70 -28.47 -9.57
C GLU A 172 18.96 -29.03 -8.94
N THR A 173 19.09 -28.91 -7.61
CA THR A 173 20.24 -29.49 -6.89
C THR A 173 20.25 -31.00 -7.05
N LEU A 174 19.09 -31.64 -6.92
CA LEU A 174 18.96 -33.08 -7.13
C LEU A 174 19.36 -33.46 -8.56
N ASN A 175 18.78 -32.83 -9.56
CA ASN A 175 19.05 -33.10 -10.97
C ASN A 175 20.54 -32.90 -11.31
N ASN A 176 21.12 -31.79 -10.85
CA ASN A 176 22.54 -31.51 -11.07
C ASN A 176 23.45 -32.54 -10.38
N THR A 177 23.07 -32.97 -9.17
CA THR A 177 23.82 -34.01 -8.43
C THR A 177 23.78 -35.34 -9.21
N LEU A 178 22.61 -35.71 -9.70
CA LEU A 178 22.46 -36.95 -10.48
C LEU A 178 23.22 -36.90 -11.81
N VAL A 179 23.17 -35.79 -12.53
CA VAL A 179 23.93 -35.61 -13.77
C VAL A 179 25.44 -35.67 -13.51
N TYR A 180 25.91 -35.01 -12.44
CA TYR A 180 27.32 -35.05 -12.03
C TYR A 180 27.76 -36.49 -11.73
N MET A 181 26.97 -37.24 -10.93
CA MET A 181 27.26 -38.64 -10.61
C MET A 181 27.26 -39.52 -11.84
N GLN A 182 26.34 -39.29 -12.79
CA GLN A 182 26.26 -40.04 -14.06
C GLN A 182 27.55 -39.86 -14.88
N LEU A 183 28.03 -38.63 -14.98
CA LEU A 183 29.22 -38.28 -15.76
C LEU A 183 30.51 -38.80 -15.11
N ASN A 184 30.63 -38.69 -13.80
CA ASN A 184 31.87 -38.99 -13.06
C ASN A 184 31.85 -40.35 -12.34
N LYS A 185 30.75 -41.12 -12.47
CA LYS A 185 30.49 -42.41 -11.83
C LYS A 185 30.38 -42.40 -10.33
N GLU A 186 31.06 -41.48 -9.65
CA GLU A 186 31.06 -41.28 -8.20
C GLU A 186 30.75 -39.84 -7.86
N LEU A 187 30.20 -39.61 -6.65
CA LEU A 187 29.94 -38.27 -6.14
C LEU A 187 31.17 -37.77 -5.38
N ASP A 188 31.85 -36.79 -5.95
CA ASP A 188 32.85 -36.00 -5.26
C ASP A 188 32.34 -34.58 -5.00
N VAL A 189 31.90 -34.33 -3.78
CA VAL A 189 31.32 -33.01 -3.41
C VAL A 189 32.39 -31.91 -3.29
N ASN A 190 33.66 -32.25 -3.29
CA ASN A 190 34.80 -31.32 -3.27
C ASN A 190 35.22 -30.89 -4.68
N ASP A 191 34.74 -31.58 -5.72
CA ASP A 191 35.03 -31.21 -7.10
C ASP A 191 34.52 -29.78 -7.39
N LYS A 192 35.36 -28.96 -8.02
CA LYS A 192 35.05 -27.59 -8.41
C LYS A 192 33.81 -27.50 -9.34
N ASN A 193 33.60 -28.48 -10.21
CA ASN A 193 32.45 -28.53 -11.11
C ASN A 193 31.16 -28.74 -10.32
N TYR A 194 31.18 -29.67 -9.35
CA TYR A 194 30.00 -29.89 -8.48
C TYR A 194 29.73 -28.64 -7.63
N GLN A 195 30.73 -28.04 -7.04
CA GLN A 195 30.58 -26.80 -6.28
C GLN A 195 30.04 -25.62 -7.11
N GLY A 196 30.38 -25.58 -8.41
CA GLY A 196 29.88 -24.58 -9.34
C GLY A 196 28.33 -24.61 -9.54
N LEU A 197 27.71 -25.76 -9.35
CA LEU A 197 26.25 -25.92 -9.46
C LEU A 197 25.51 -25.12 -8.38
N PHE A 198 25.99 -25.14 -7.14
CA PHE A 198 25.41 -24.33 -6.06
C PHE A 198 25.56 -22.82 -6.29
N LYS A 199 26.60 -22.40 -6.99
CA LYS A 199 26.80 -21.00 -7.33
C LYS A 199 25.75 -20.47 -8.31
N LYS A 200 25.30 -21.29 -9.27
CA LYS A 200 24.22 -20.95 -10.21
C LYS A 200 22.88 -20.78 -9.49
N GLN A 201 22.56 -21.67 -8.53
CA GLN A 201 21.31 -21.61 -7.77
C GLN A 201 21.23 -20.37 -6.89
N LYS A 202 22.35 -20.00 -6.24
CA LYS A 202 22.42 -18.77 -5.48
C LYS A 202 21.99 -17.56 -6.31
N ASN A 203 22.47 -17.46 -7.54
CA ASN A 203 22.12 -16.36 -8.43
C ASN A 203 20.61 -16.36 -8.75
N ARG A 204 19.97 -17.49 -8.88
CA ARG A 204 18.52 -17.58 -9.18
C ARG A 204 17.65 -17.07 -8.03
N TYR A 205 18.04 -17.35 -6.79
CA TYR A 205 17.26 -16.90 -5.62
C TYR A 205 17.42 -15.40 -5.33
N ILE A 206 18.59 -14.85 -5.52
CA ILE A 206 18.93 -13.48 -5.11
C ILE A 206 18.77 -12.45 -6.23
N SER A 207 19.16 -12.77 -7.44
CA SER A 207 19.18 -11.81 -8.54
C SER A 207 18.72 -12.45 -9.81
N ASP A 208 18.19 -11.72 -10.50
CA ASP A 208 18.42 -10.75 -11.49
C ASP A 208 18.60 -11.30 -12.89
N ASN A 209 19.01 -12.46 -13.10
CA ASN A 209 19.49 -12.65 -14.46
C ASN A 209 18.61 -13.45 -15.37
N LEU A 210 17.67 -14.18 -14.92
CA LEU A 210 17.06 -15.03 -15.91
C LEU A 210 15.57 -15.26 -15.82
N ASN A 211 14.94 -15.19 -14.73
CA ASN A 211 13.51 -15.45 -14.73
C ASN A 211 12.86 -14.94 -13.44
N SER A 212 12.43 -13.72 -13.47
CA SER A 212 11.22 -13.32 -12.76
C SER A 212 11.11 -13.60 -11.27
N GLY A 213 12.07 -14.16 -10.64
CA GLY A 213 11.81 -14.63 -9.34
C GLY A 213 13.00 -14.50 -8.44
N GLY A 214 13.09 -13.59 -7.61
CA GLY A 214 14.06 -13.50 -6.56
C GLY A 214 13.57 -12.53 -5.52
N ILE A 215 14.18 -12.56 -4.37
CA ILE A 215 13.87 -11.65 -3.26
C ILE A 215 13.93 -10.18 -3.70
N VAL A 216 14.82 -9.84 -4.62
CA VAL A 216 14.91 -8.49 -5.19
C VAL A 216 13.62 -8.11 -5.91
N ASN A 217 13.10 -9.01 -6.74
CA ASN A 217 11.86 -8.77 -7.48
C ASN A 217 10.66 -8.65 -6.53
N ILE A 218 10.59 -9.47 -5.50
CA ILE A 218 9.57 -9.34 -4.45
C ILE A 218 9.69 -7.97 -3.77
N ALA A 219 10.88 -7.58 -3.35
CA ALA A 219 11.11 -6.30 -2.68
C ALA A 219 10.76 -5.10 -3.57
N GLU A 220 11.05 -5.15 -4.86
CA GLU A 220 10.67 -4.12 -5.83
C GLU A 220 9.15 -4.03 -6.01
N ASN A 221 8.47 -5.16 -6.14
CA ASN A 221 7.02 -5.21 -6.22
C ASN A 221 6.38 -4.64 -4.95
N LEU A 222 6.85 -5.05 -3.79
CA LEU A 222 6.39 -4.55 -2.50
C LEU A 222 6.62 -3.05 -2.36
N THR A 223 7.79 -2.55 -2.79
CA THR A 223 8.13 -1.12 -2.81
C THR A 223 7.07 -0.33 -3.58
N ASN A 224 6.80 -0.72 -4.81
CA ASN A 224 5.86 -0.01 -5.66
C ASN A 224 4.41 -0.13 -5.16
N LYS A 225 4.01 -1.31 -4.69
CA LYS A 225 2.65 -1.54 -4.16
C LYS A 225 2.40 -0.79 -2.86
N ALA A 226 3.34 -0.80 -1.92
CA ALA A 226 3.20 -0.06 -0.67
C ALA A 226 3.18 1.45 -0.90
N TYR A 227 3.99 1.96 -1.83
CA TYR A 227 3.91 3.34 -2.25
C TYR A 227 2.54 3.67 -2.86
N LEU A 228 2.03 2.83 -3.77
CA LEU A 228 0.71 2.99 -4.37
C LEU A 228 -0.40 2.97 -3.30
N GLN A 229 -0.28 2.12 -2.28
CA GLN A 229 -1.23 2.04 -1.18
C GLN A 229 -1.34 3.37 -0.43
N ALA A 230 -0.24 4.09 -0.23
CA ALA A 230 -0.27 5.43 0.36
C ALA A 230 -1.16 6.40 -0.43
N GLY A 231 -1.13 6.34 -1.76
CA GLY A 231 -2.01 7.14 -2.61
C GLY A 231 -3.48 6.73 -2.51
N ILE A 232 -3.73 5.44 -2.37
CA ILE A 232 -5.08 4.90 -2.18
C ILE A 232 -5.66 5.38 -0.85
N ASP A 233 -4.92 5.21 0.23
CA ASP A 233 -5.36 5.55 1.59
C ASP A 233 -5.59 7.05 1.75
N THR A 234 -4.79 7.87 1.08
CA THR A 234 -4.94 9.33 1.06
C THR A 234 -5.92 9.85 0.01
N ASN A 235 -6.54 8.95 -0.76
CA ASN A 235 -7.43 9.30 -1.88
C ASN A 235 -6.81 10.26 -2.89
N THR A 236 -5.53 10.13 -3.13
CA THR A 236 -4.83 10.87 -4.17
C THR A 236 -5.39 10.50 -5.54
N ASP A 237 -5.76 11.48 -6.34
CA ASP A 237 -6.46 11.22 -7.61
C ASP A 237 -5.52 10.71 -8.70
N LYS A 238 -4.32 11.28 -8.79
CA LYS A 238 -3.42 11.06 -9.94
C LYS A 238 -1.99 10.75 -9.53
N CYS A 239 -1.36 9.95 -10.35
CA CYS A 239 0.08 9.72 -10.33
C CYS A 239 0.67 9.79 -11.74
N ARG A 240 1.99 9.91 -11.82
CA ARG A 240 2.76 9.88 -13.08
C ARG A 240 3.72 8.71 -13.04
N PHE A 241 3.80 7.95 -14.13
CA PHE A 241 4.78 6.89 -14.27
C PHE A 241 6.16 7.49 -14.53
N ILE A 242 7.17 7.01 -13.80
CA ILE A 242 8.56 7.48 -13.87
C ILE A 242 9.46 6.30 -14.24
N SER A 243 10.21 6.48 -15.29
CA SER A 243 11.27 5.57 -15.71
C SER A 243 12.56 6.35 -15.97
N GLU A 244 13.70 5.74 -15.65
CA GLU A 244 14.98 6.24 -16.15
C GLU A 244 15.17 5.70 -17.57
N VAL A 245 15.16 6.60 -18.55
CA VAL A 245 15.31 6.22 -19.95
C VAL A 245 16.81 6.10 -20.28
N ASP A 246 17.28 4.87 -20.36
CA ASP A 246 18.65 4.52 -20.76
C ASP A 246 18.63 3.33 -21.75
N ASN A 247 19.81 2.84 -22.14
CA ASN A 247 19.96 1.74 -23.10
C ASN A 247 19.42 0.37 -22.59
N ARG A 248 19.02 0.28 -21.33
CA ARG A 248 18.41 -0.93 -20.71
C ARG A 248 16.91 -0.78 -20.55
N THR A 249 16.36 0.39 -20.81
CA THR A 249 14.93 0.67 -20.67
C THR A 249 14.15 -0.07 -21.74
N THR A 250 13.17 -0.85 -21.33
CA THR A 250 12.28 -1.55 -22.27
C THR A 250 11.40 -0.55 -23.03
N GLU A 251 10.97 -0.91 -24.22
CA GLU A 251 10.04 -0.09 -25.03
C GLU A 251 8.74 0.19 -24.26
N MET A 252 8.31 -0.75 -23.43
CA MET A 252 7.16 -0.57 -22.58
C MET A 252 7.36 0.55 -21.55
N CYS A 253 8.45 0.54 -20.80
CA CYS A 253 8.75 1.59 -19.83
C CYS A 253 9.01 2.94 -20.52
N ASN A 254 9.64 2.93 -21.69
CA ASN A 254 9.90 4.12 -22.48
C ASN A 254 8.60 4.80 -22.92
N THR A 255 7.64 4.03 -23.43
CA THR A 255 6.34 4.56 -23.87
C THR A 255 5.44 5.02 -22.73
N LEU A 256 5.61 4.46 -21.52
CA LEU A 256 4.85 4.85 -20.34
C LEU A 256 5.45 6.04 -19.59
N ASN A 257 6.73 6.32 -19.79
CA ASN A 257 7.43 7.37 -19.06
C ASN A 257 6.74 8.71 -19.17
N ASN A 258 6.52 9.36 -18.05
CA ASN A 258 5.78 10.63 -17.89
C ASN A 258 4.27 10.58 -18.22
N GLN A 259 3.67 9.43 -18.54
CA GLN A 259 2.22 9.35 -18.64
C GLN A 259 1.56 9.43 -17.26
N GLU A 260 0.37 10.05 -17.25
CA GLU A 260 -0.42 10.28 -16.04
C GLU A 260 -1.53 9.24 -15.93
N PHE A 261 -1.77 8.79 -14.70
CA PHE A 261 -2.78 7.76 -14.38
C PHE A 261 -3.65 8.20 -13.22
N TYR A 262 -4.93 7.87 -13.30
CA TYR A 262 -5.86 7.99 -12.18
C TYR A 262 -5.81 6.74 -11.32
N LEU A 263 -5.79 6.92 -10.00
CA LEU A 263 -5.79 5.79 -9.06
C LEU A 263 -7.14 5.09 -8.98
N ASN A 264 -8.23 5.81 -9.16
CA ASN A 264 -9.59 5.32 -8.92
C ASN A 264 -10.59 5.56 -10.06
N LYS A 265 -10.11 5.99 -11.24
CA LYS A 265 -10.93 6.26 -12.43
C LYS A 265 -10.44 5.45 -13.62
N MET A 266 -11.23 5.46 -14.70
CA MET A 266 -10.83 4.87 -15.97
C MET A 266 -9.59 5.57 -16.51
N ASN A 267 -8.58 4.78 -16.86
CA ASN A 267 -7.38 5.25 -17.55
C ASN A 267 -7.42 4.84 -19.02
N VAL A 268 -6.98 5.74 -19.87
CA VAL A 268 -6.68 5.44 -21.27
C VAL A 268 -5.21 5.86 -21.50
N TYR A 269 -4.37 4.90 -21.82
CA TYR A 269 -2.94 5.11 -21.97
C TYR A 269 -2.38 4.30 -23.13
N GLN A 270 -1.22 4.72 -23.61
CA GLN A 270 -0.50 4.02 -24.68
C GLN A 270 0.71 3.30 -24.10
N ARG A 271 0.91 2.08 -24.55
CA ARG A 271 2.11 1.33 -24.21
C ARG A 271 2.54 0.45 -25.38
N TYR A 272 3.83 0.15 -25.46
CA TYR A 272 4.34 -0.84 -26.39
C TYR A 272 3.86 -2.24 -25.97
N SER A 273 3.30 -2.97 -26.92
CA SER A 273 2.90 -4.37 -26.75
C SER A 273 3.99 -5.29 -27.28
N ASP A 274 4.56 -6.14 -26.42
CA ASP A 274 5.56 -7.10 -26.83
C ASP A 274 4.97 -8.20 -27.72
N ILE A 275 3.66 -8.42 -27.64
CA ILE A 275 2.94 -9.38 -28.48
C ILE A 275 2.73 -8.78 -29.88
N ASP A 276 2.16 -7.59 -29.96
CA ASP A 276 1.80 -6.93 -31.22
C ASP A 276 2.98 -6.22 -31.89
N LYS A 277 4.11 -6.08 -31.16
CA LYS A 277 5.33 -5.35 -31.61
C LYS A 277 5.06 -3.91 -32.08
N ARG A 278 4.08 -3.25 -31.45
CA ARG A 278 3.67 -1.85 -31.73
C ARG A 278 3.09 -1.18 -30.48
N ILE A 279 2.93 0.13 -30.57
CA ILE A 279 2.20 0.88 -29.53
C ILE A 279 0.71 0.63 -29.68
N VAL A 280 0.08 0.24 -28.56
CA VAL A 280 -1.35 -0.06 -28.45
C VAL A 280 -1.96 0.80 -27.37
N THR A 281 -3.21 1.18 -27.56
CA THR A 281 -3.99 1.92 -26.56
C THR A 281 -4.70 0.93 -25.63
N TYR A 282 -4.47 1.07 -24.33
CA TYR A 282 -5.06 0.27 -23.27
C TYR A 282 -6.09 1.10 -22.49
N ARG A 283 -7.07 0.39 -21.93
CA ARG A 283 -8.07 0.96 -21.03
C ARG A 283 -8.09 0.14 -19.75
N THR A 284 -7.99 0.80 -18.58
CA THR A 284 -8.06 0.13 -17.27
C THR A 284 -8.99 0.87 -16.35
N LYS A 285 -9.69 0.13 -15.49
CA LYS A 285 -10.57 0.70 -14.48
C LYS A 285 -9.78 0.87 -13.18
N GLY A 286 -9.07 1.98 -13.05
CA GLY A 286 -8.27 2.30 -11.87
C GLY A 286 -6.95 1.52 -11.76
N LEU A 287 -6.07 2.00 -10.91
CA LEU A 287 -4.83 1.29 -10.54
C LEU A 287 -5.02 0.40 -9.31
N ILE A 288 -6.15 0.49 -8.63
CA ILE A 288 -6.44 -0.14 -7.33
C ILE A 288 -6.73 -1.64 -7.44
N GLN A 289 -7.30 -2.10 -8.55
CA GLN A 289 -7.79 -3.46 -8.67
C GLN A 289 -6.83 -4.47 -9.32
N GLY A 290 -5.54 -4.21 -9.25
CA GLY A 290 -4.50 -5.26 -9.44
C GLY A 290 -4.27 -5.79 -10.84
N GLU A 291 -5.23 -5.75 -11.72
CA GLU A 291 -5.16 -6.53 -12.95
C GLU A 291 -4.40 -5.86 -14.10
N ASN A 292 -4.21 -4.55 -14.09
CA ASN A 292 -3.57 -3.87 -15.21
C ASN A 292 -2.84 -2.58 -14.82
N LEU A 293 -2.07 -2.63 -13.76
CA LEU A 293 -1.08 -1.57 -13.56
C LEU A 293 -0.17 -1.48 -14.77
N PRO A 294 0.18 -0.25 -15.22
CA PRO A 294 1.36 -0.12 -16.07
C PRO A 294 2.48 -0.90 -15.39
N PRO A 295 3.43 -1.44 -16.12
CA PRO A 295 4.30 -2.54 -15.74
C PRO A 295 5.22 -2.29 -14.54
N ILE A 296 4.74 -1.57 -13.54
CA ILE A 296 5.41 -1.45 -12.25
C ILE A 296 5.63 -2.84 -11.63
N ASN A 297 4.88 -3.85 -12.10
CA ASN A 297 4.88 -5.19 -11.53
C ASN A 297 5.02 -6.35 -12.53
N ASN A 298 5.19 -6.08 -13.81
CA ASN A 298 5.18 -7.13 -14.84
C ASN A 298 6.54 -7.35 -15.51
N HIS A 299 7.64 -6.90 -14.94
CA HIS A 299 8.95 -7.12 -15.50
C HIS A 299 9.66 -8.29 -14.87
N PHE A 300 10.17 -9.14 -15.77
CA PHE A 300 11.08 -10.25 -15.46
C PHE A 300 12.49 -9.80 -15.08
N HIS A 301 12.76 -8.50 -15.12
CA HIS A 301 14.04 -7.90 -14.90
C HIS A 301 13.95 -6.84 -13.82
N TRP A 302 15.07 -6.52 -13.24
CA TRP A 302 15.27 -5.47 -12.25
C TRP A 302 14.72 -4.14 -12.76
N CYS A 303 13.43 -3.92 -12.55
CA CYS A 303 12.73 -2.76 -13.01
C CYS A 303 12.70 -1.70 -11.91
N ARG A 304 13.35 -0.57 -12.16
CA ARG A 304 13.36 0.58 -11.25
C ARG A 304 12.32 1.65 -11.61
N SER A 305 11.44 1.35 -12.54
CA SER A 305 10.31 2.23 -12.82
C SER A 305 9.38 2.30 -11.61
N THR A 306 8.79 3.45 -11.40
CA THR A 306 7.92 3.73 -10.27
C THR A 306 6.86 4.76 -10.65
N ILE A 307 6.05 5.17 -9.70
CA ILE A 307 5.14 6.30 -9.86
C ILE A 307 5.55 7.44 -8.93
N THR A 308 5.14 8.66 -9.26
CA THR A 308 5.12 9.79 -8.33
C THR A 308 3.73 10.38 -8.31
N TYR A 309 3.31 10.91 -7.16
CA TYR A 309 2.00 11.53 -7.07
C TYR A 309 2.02 12.92 -7.71
N LEU A 310 0.95 13.21 -8.42
CA LEU A 310 0.63 14.55 -8.86
C LEU A 310 -0.24 15.15 -7.77
N VAL A 311 0.42 15.68 -6.78
CA VAL A 311 -0.25 16.51 -5.78
C VAL A 311 -0.43 17.86 -6.43
N ASP A 312 -1.68 18.21 -6.73
CA ASP A 312 -1.97 19.58 -7.04
C ASP A 312 -1.52 20.40 -5.84
N ASN A 313 -0.54 21.28 -6.04
CA ASN A 313 -0.16 22.29 -5.07
C ASN A 313 -1.28 23.34 -5.01
N GLU A 314 -2.52 22.88 -4.87
CA GLU A 314 -3.62 23.71 -4.43
C GLU A 314 -3.31 24.09 -2.98
N HIS A 315 -2.58 25.17 -2.81
CA HIS A 315 -2.65 25.89 -1.55
C HIS A 315 -4.12 26.26 -1.38
N LEU A 316 -4.77 25.68 -0.38
CA LEU A 316 -5.96 26.32 0.16
C LEU A 316 -5.47 27.69 0.65
N ASN A 317 -5.66 28.69 -0.18
CA ASN A 317 -5.76 30.05 0.32
C ASN A 317 -7.01 30.06 1.20
N TYR A 318 -6.85 29.58 2.44
CA TYR A 318 -7.76 30.05 3.44
C TYR A 318 -7.35 31.51 3.69
N GLU A 319 -8.10 32.40 3.15
CA GLU A 319 -8.23 33.69 3.82
C GLU A 319 -8.35 33.33 5.28
N ASN A 320 -7.62 34.04 6.11
CA ASN A 320 -7.74 33.94 7.56
C ASN A 320 -9.11 34.51 7.94
N ILE A 321 -10.16 33.92 7.35
CA ILE A 321 -11.58 34.26 7.46
C ILE A 321 -12.04 34.10 8.91
N THR A 322 -11.26 33.37 9.72
CA THR A 322 -11.53 33.17 11.13
C THR A 322 -11.82 34.47 11.85
N ASN A 323 -11.08 35.51 11.55
CA ASN A 323 -11.29 36.79 12.22
C ASN A 323 -12.18 37.73 11.43
N GLU A 324 -12.22 37.66 10.10
CA GLU A 324 -13.09 38.53 9.28
C GLU A 324 -14.52 38.04 9.23
N TRP A 325 -14.77 36.75 9.02
CA TRP A 325 -16.12 36.20 9.02
C TRP A 325 -16.80 36.35 10.40
N LEU A 326 -16.04 36.16 11.49
CA LEU A 326 -16.53 36.41 12.85
C LEU A 326 -16.56 37.93 13.21
N ARG A 327 -15.85 38.79 12.49
CA ARG A 327 -15.81 40.24 12.70
C ARG A 327 -16.72 41.04 11.78
N VAL A 328 -17.49 40.44 10.91
CA VAL A 328 -18.46 41.15 10.08
C VAL A 328 -19.39 41.92 10.99
N LYS A 329 -19.36 43.25 10.87
CA LYS A 329 -20.21 44.14 11.65
C LYS A 329 -21.64 44.18 11.10
N GLU A 330 -22.36 43.03 11.17
CA GLU A 330 -23.76 43.03 10.77
C GLU A 330 -24.69 43.53 11.88
N ASN A 331 -24.36 43.27 13.13
CA ASN A 331 -25.19 43.69 14.28
C ASN A 331 -24.35 43.99 15.54
N LYS A 332 -24.71 45.05 16.29
CA LYS A 332 -24.09 45.41 17.56
C LYS A 332 -24.42 44.42 18.70
N THR A 333 -25.48 43.67 18.58
CA THR A 333 -25.96 42.64 19.53
C THR A 333 -26.50 41.45 18.75
N PRO A 334 -25.65 40.43 18.49
CA PRO A 334 -26.10 39.25 17.77
C PRO A 334 -27.14 38.46 18.58
N LYS A 335 -28.17 37.93 17.91
CA LYS A 335 -29.26 37.19 18.55
C LYS A 335 -29.44 35.82 17.89
N ILE A 336 -29.84 34.84 18.72
CA ILE A 336 -30.40 33.59 18.22
C ILE A 336 -31.88 33.82 17.95
N LYS A 337 -32.29 33.62 16.70
CA LYS A 337 -33.71 33.64 16.33
C LYS A 337 -34.27 32.23 16.38
N ILE A 338 -35.44 32.09 17.01
CA ILE A 338 -36.29 30.92 17.05
C ILE A 338 -37.66 31.33 16.43
N PHE A 339 -38.32 30.45 15.71
CA PHE A 339 -39.65 30.70 15.14
C PHE A 339 -40.73 30.50 16.22
N ASN A 340 -41.69 31.42 16.26
CA ASN A 340 -42.86 31.32 17.09
C ASN A 340 -44.07 30.76 16.33
N LYS A 341 -45.07 30.24 17.05
CA LYS A 341 -46.31 29.73 16.47
C LYS A 341 -46.98 30.82 15.61
N GLY A 342 -47.33 30.50 14.38
CA GLY A 342 -47.89 31.41 13.40
C GLY A 342 -46.87 32.14 12.51
N GLU A 343 -45.58 32.14 12.86
CA GLU A 343 -44.56 32.71 11.97
C GLU A 343 -44.36 31.88 10.70
N THR A 344 -44.03 32.57 9.61
CA THR A 344 -43.80 31.92 8.33
C THR A 344 -42.34 31.67 8.03
N PHE A 345 -42.05 30.49 7.58
CA PHE A 345 -40.77 30.05 7.10
C PHE A 345 -40.77 29.80 5.60
N ASN A 346 -40.02 30.56 4.84
CA ASN A 346 -39.88 30.36 3.39
C ASN A 346 -38.64 29.55 3.12
N PHE A 347 -38.79 28.38 2.50
CA PHE A 347 -37.73 27.49 2.14
C PHE A 347 -37.93 26.91 0.74
N ARG A 348 -36.91 27.04 -0.13
CA ARG A 348 -36.94 26.58 -1.53
C ARG A 348 -38.21 27.00 -2.30
N GLY A 349 -38.58 28.26 -2.17
CA GLY A 349 -39.74 28.83 -2.86
C GLY A 349 -41.10 28.44 -2.30
N ARG A 350 -41.16 27.67 -1.23
CA ARG A 350 -42.40 27.31 -0.54
C ARG A 350 -42.52 28.02 0.81
N LYS A 351 -43.73 28.37 1.15
CA LYS A 351 -44.08 29.04 2.42
C LYS A 351 -44.66 28.00 3.38
N TYR A 352 -44.09 27.91 4.57
CA TYR A 352 -44.55 27.04 5.65
C TYR A 352 -44.95 27.91 6.85
N VAL A 353 -45.96 27.49 7.58
CA VAL A 353 -46.37 28.16 8.83
C VAL A 353 -45.93 27.30 10.01
N PHE A 354 -45.27 27.89 10.98
CA PHE A 354 -44.82 27.19 12.18
C PHE A 354 -46.00 26.88 13.10
N ASP A 355 -46.37 25.63 13.24
CA ASP A 355 -47.53 25.14 13.97
C ASP A 355 -47.21 24.09 15.03
N ASN A 356 -45.95 23.75 15.22
CA ASN A 356 -45.46 22.66 16.08
C ASN A 356 -45.87 21.24 15.64
N HIS A 357 -46.54 21.07 14.51
CA HIS A 357 -46.96 19.79 13.96
C HIS A 357 -46.26 19.53 12.61
N ASN A 358 -46.50 20.39 11.64
CA ASN A 358 -45.90 20.30 10.32
C ASN A 358 -44.45 20.84 10.32
N LEU A 359 -44.17 21.85 11.14
CA LEU A 359 -42.86 22.33 11.47
C LEU A 359 -42.58 22.15 12.97
N LYS A 360 -41.48 21.52 13.27
CA LYS A 360 -41.03 21.30 14.66
C LYS A 360 -39.60 21.82 14.88
N TYR A 361 -39.32 22.23 16.10
CA TYR A 361 -37.97 22.36 16.57
C TYR A 361 -37.48 21.03 17.13
N GLU A 362 -36.48 20.47 16.51
CA GLU A 362 -35.80 19.25 16.95
C GLU A 362 -34.29 19.48 16.84
N HIS A 363 -33.77 20.35 17.71
CA HIS A 363 -32.32 20.62 17.78
C HIS A 363 -31.67 19.81 18.88
N SER A 364 -30.50 19.28 18.55
CA SER A 364 -29.66 18.64 19.55
C SER A 364 -29.01 19.69 20.47
N THR A 365 -28.61 19.25 21.65
CA THR A 365 -27.85 20.10 22.57
C THR A 365 -26.58 20.65 21.94
N GLY A 366 -25.94 19.88 21.04
CA GLY A 366 -24.75 20.32 20.29
C GLY A 366 -25.07 21.50 19.37
N GLU A 367 -26.19 21.42 18.61
CA GLU A 367 -26.63 22.48 17.72
C GLU A 367 -26.91 23.79 18.51
N GLU A 368 -27.64 23.69 19.61
CA GLU A 368 -27.91 24.87 20.46
C GLU A 368 -26.63 25.47 21.07
N ASN A 369 -25.73 24.64 21.57
CA ASN A 369 -24.48 25.09 22.17
C ASN A 369 -23.57 25.76 21.13
N PHE A 370 -23.52 25.22 19.91
CA PHE A 370 -22.77 25.89 18.85
C PHE A 370 -23.39 27.25 18.49
N ALA A 371 -24.70 27.37 18.38
CA ALA A 371 -25.36 28.66 18.14
C ALA A 371 -25.03 29.67 19.23
N LYS A 372 -25.08 29.29 20.52
CA LYS A 372 -24.68 30.14 21.67
C LYS A 372 -23.22 30.55 21.60
N TRP A 373 -22.35 29.59 21.26
CA TRP A 373 -20.92 29.85 21.09
C TRP A 373 -20.68 30.84 19.94
N LEU A 374 -21.35 30.68 18.81
CA LEU A 374 -21.19 31.52 17.64
C LEU A 374 -21.58 32.99 17.94
N ILE A 375 -22.74 33.24 18.56
CA ILE A 375 -23.15 34.60 18.87
C ILE A 375 -22.24 35.24 19.93
N LYS A 376 -21.65 34.46 20.83
CA LYS A 376 -20.69 34.94 21.84
C LYS A 376 -19.35 35.39 21.21
N ASN A 377 -18.95 34.71 20.13
CA ASN A 377 -17.64 34.92 19.50
C ASN A 377 -17.72 35.66 18.14
N SER A 378 -18.92 36.06 17.70
CA SER A 378 -19.11 36.81 16.45
C SER A 378 -20.19 37.86 16.58
N ASN A 379 -20.33 38.72 15.55
CA ASN A 379 -21.42 39.68 15.44
C ASN A 379 -22.56 39.20 14.52
N LEU A 380 -22.65 37.89 14.28
CA LEU A 380 -23.58 37.30 13.36
C LEU A 380 -24.88 36.87 14.05
N ASN A 381 -26.01 37.18 13.45
CA ASN A 381 -27.30 36.58 13.84
C ASN A 381 -27.36 35.12 13.40
N VAL A 382 -27.84 34.28 14.30
CA VAL A 382 -28.09 32.86 14.04
C VAL A 382 -29.57 32.60 14.12
N THR A 383 -30.15 32.04 13.07
CA THR A 383 -31.52 31.51 13.07
C THR A 383 -31.48 30.01 13.13
N LEU A 384 -32.01 29.40 14.18
CA LEU A 384 -32.27 27.96 14.26
C LEU A 384 -33.47 27.63 13.37
N LEU A 385 -33.28 26.73 12.40
CA LEU A 385 -34.31 26.44 11.40
C LEU A 385 -35.19 25.26 11.85
N PRO A 386 -36.50 25.37 11.72
CA PRO A 386 -37.40 24.27 12.08
C PRO A 386 -37.29 23.14 11.05
N LYS A 387 -37.49 21.91 11.49
CA LYS A 387 -37.62 20.75 10.59
C LYS A 387 -39.04 20.71 9.97
N ILE A 388 -39.10 20.41 8.67
CA ILE A 388 -40.34 20.22 7.95
C ILE A 388 -40.73 18.75 8.01
N ASN A 389 -41.76 18.44 8.78
CA ASN A 389 -42.27 17.08 8.91
C ASN A 389 -43.31 16.74 7.85
N LYS A 390 -44.05 17.75 7.36
CA LYS A 390 -45.03 17.57 6.26
C LYS A 390 -44.90 18.71 5.26
N PRO A 391 -44.81 18.40 3.97
CA PRO A 391 -44.67 17.04 3.40
C PRO A 391 -43.37 16.36 3.77
N ASP A 392 -43.41 15.02 3.84
CA ASP A 392 -42.24 14.20 4.18
C ASP A 392 -41.09 14.35 3.16
N GLY A 393 -39.85 14.08 3.60
CA GLY A 393 -38.68 14.01 2.74
C GLY A 393 -38.03 15.36 2.41
N ILE A 394 -38.43 16.46 3.04
CA ILE A 394 -37.81 17.77 2.89
C ILE A 394 -36.69 17.93 3.94
N SER A 395 -35.46 17.79 3.50
CA SER A 395 -34.30 18.06 4.36
C SER A 395 -34.05 19.56 4.47
N VAL A 396 -34.03 20.07 5.70
CA VAL A 396 -33.75 21.47 6.03
C VAL A 396 -32.38 21.54 6.73
N PRO A 397 -31.53 22.52 6.41
CA PRO A 397 -30.30 22.80 7.20
C PRO A 397 -30.65 23.19 8.63
N ASP A 398 -29.67 23.09 9.53
CA ASP A 398 -29.87 23.39 10.96
C ASP A 398 -29.90 24.91 11.24
N TYR A 399 -29.07 25.67 10.48
CA TYR A 399 -28.93 27.11 10.70
C TYR A 399 -29.11 27.96 9.44
N LYS A 400 -29.60 29.19 9.66
CA LYS A 400 -29.34 30.33 8.80
C LYS A 400 -28.47 31.32 9.56
N ILE A 401 -27.25 31.58 9.02
CA ILE A 401 -26.27 32.47 9.58
C ILE A 401 -26.03 33.58 8.56
N GLY A 402 -26.35 34.84 8.94
CA GLY A 402 -26.43 35.91 7.95
C GLY A 402 -27.42 35.58 6.82
N LYS A 403 -26.92 35.51 5.58
CA LYS A 403 -27.73 35.17 4.39
C LYS A 403 -27.63 33.69 3.96
N GLU A 404 -26.78 32.91 4.62
CA GLU A 404 -26.42 31.57 4.18
C GLU A 404 -27.01 30.47 5.09
N TYR A 405 -27.21 29.30 4.50
CA TYR A 405 -27.75 28.12 5.19
C TYR A 405 -26.61 27.15 5.46
N PHE A 406 -26.57 26.57 6.68
CA PHE A 406 -25.56 25.62 7.12
C PHE A 406 -26.19 24.39 7.78
N ASP A 407 -25.66 23.23 7.47
CA ASP A 407 -25.96 21.97 8.16
C ASP A 407 -24.82 21.69 9.18
N TYR A 408 -25.18 21.28 10.38
CA TYR A 408 -24.24 21.06 11.47
C TYR A 408 -24.00 19.58 11.70
N LYS A 409 -22.74 19.23 11.92
CA LYS A 409 -22.33 17.88 12.27
C LYS A 409 -21.38 17.94 13.48
N TYR A 410 -21.65 17.05 14.41
CA TYR A 410 -20.81 16.83 15.57
C TYR A 410 -20.15 15.47 15.46
N THR A 411 -18.85 15.40 15.70
CA THR A 411 -18.10 14.13 15.60
C THR A 411 -17.02 14.00 16.65
N THR A 412 -16.96 12.80 17.25
CA THR A 412 -15.95 12.36 18.22
C THR A 412 -15.00 11.34 17.61
N GLY A 413 -15.32 10.84 16.40
CA GLY A 413 -14.59 9.78 15.74
C GLY A 413 -13.24 10.23 15.19
N PHE A 414 -12.44 9.24 14.80
CA PHE A 414 -11.22 9.40 14.03
C PHE A 414 -11.32 8.60 12.74
N SER A 415 -11.17 9.26 11.62
CA SER A 415 -11.12 8.66 10.28
C SER A 415 -10.42 9.63 9.34
N SER A 416 -9.62 9.12 8.42
CA SER A 416 -8.98 9.92 7.36
C SER A 416 -9.95 10.58 6.38
N GLN A 417 -11.23 10.21 6.44
CA GLN A 417 -12.32 10.74 5.60
C GLN A 417 -13.49 11.26 6.45
N LEU A 418 -13.21 11.65 7.69
CA LEU A 418 -14.25 12.05 8.65
C LEU A 418 -15.16 13.14 8.09
N ILE A 419 -14.57 14.21 7.53
CA ILE A 419 -15.30 15.35 6.99
C ILE A 419 -16.14 14.93 5.77
N TYR A 420 -15.56 14.17 4.86
CA TYR A 420 -16.27 13.66 3.68
C TYR A 420 -17.49 12.82 4.06
N HIS A 421 -17.35 11.84 4.95
CA HIS A 421 -18.46 10.96 5.34
C HIS A 421 -19.57 11.67 6.09
N ASN A 422 -19.28 12.79 6.76
CA ASN A 422 -20.32 13.61 7.37
C ASN A 422 -21.14 14.44 6.36
N ILE A 423 -20.63 14.62 5.14
CA ILE A 423 -21.19 15.50 4.12
C ILE A 423 -21.75 14.75 2.91
N ASP A 424 -21.16 13.64 2.48
CA ASP A 424 -21.37 12.99 1.17
C ASP A 424 -22.84 12.73 0.80
N LYS A 425 -23.68 12.37 1.77
CA LYS A 425 -25.11 12.06 1.58
C LYS A 425 -26.06 13.25 1.83
N LYS A 426 -25.51 14.46 2.03
CA LYS A 426 -26.27 15.61 2.51
C LYS A 426 -26.56 16.68 1.44
N ARG A 427 -26.38 16.36 0.15
CA ARG A 427 -26.57 17.28 -0.98
C ARG A 427 -27.92 17.99 -0.98
N LEU A 428 -28.97 17.28 -0.58
CA LEU A 428 -30.32 17.86 -0.52
C LEU A 428 -30.57 18.72 0.74
N GLN A 429 -29.67 18.66 1.72
CA GLN A 429 -29.83 19.38 2.98
C GLN A 429 -29.19 20.77 2.89
N SER A 430 -27.90 20.85 2.57
CA SER A 430 -27.18 22.12 2.44
C SER A 430 -26.04 22.02 1.43
N LYS A 431 -25.50 23.18 1.03
CA LYS A 431 -24.21 23.29 0.34
C LYS A 431 -23.09 23.74 1.26
N ASN A 432 -23.45 24.24 2.45
CA ASN A 432 -22.50 24.70 3.44
C ASN A 432 -22.66 23.89 4.72
N PHE A 433 -21.55 23.53 5.34
CA PHE A 433 -21.51 22.67 6.51
C PHE A 433 -20.70 23.29 7.63
N ILE A 434 -21.07 22.97 8.86
CA ILE A 434 -20.26 23.23 10.05
C ILE A 434 -20.01 21.90 10.74
N ILE A 435 -18.73 21.59 10.98
CA ILE A 435 -18.32 20.35 11.62
C ILE A 435 -17.60 20.69 12.92
N GLU A 436 -18.15 20.24 14.02
CA GLU A 436 -17.52 20.32 15.32
C GLU A 436 -16.79 19.02 15.62
N ILE A 437 -15.47 19.12 15.76
CA ILE A 437 -14.56 18.00 16.03
C ILE A 437 -14.05 18.13 17.46
N THR A 438 -14.32 17.11 18.28
CA THR A 438 -13.85 17.07 19.67
C THR A 438 -12.72 16.07 19.90
N ASN A 439 -12.31 15.35 18.87
CA ASN A 439 -11.19 14.43 18.96
C ASN A 439 -9.85 15.18 18.95
N ASN A 440 -9.07 15.02 20.02
CA ASN A 440 -7.78 15.67 20.19
C ASN A 440 -6.68 15.11 19.29
N ASN A 441 -6.87 13.90 18.73
CA ASN A 441 -5.88 13.23 17.89
C ASN A 441 -5.85 13.73 16.44
N ILE A 442 -6.78 14.60 16.05
CA ILE A 442 -6.82 15.21 14.71
C ILE A 442 -6.28 16.64 14.82
N ASP A 443 -5.20 16.94 14.13
CA ASP A 443 -4.66 18.29 14.07
C ASP A 443 -5.29 19.12 12.92
N TRP A 444 -4.96 20.42 12.88
CA TRP A 444 -5.49 21.31 11.84
C TRP A 444 -4.96 20.99 10.45
N GLN A 445 -3.79 20.42 10.33
CA GLN A 445 -3.20 20.03 9.05
C GLN A 445 -3.96 18.87 8.44
N GLU A 446 -4.33 17.88 9.26
CA GLU A 446 -5.17 16.75 8.86
C GLU A 446 -6.58 17.23 8.48
N ILE A 447 -7.19 18.13 9.26
CA ILE A 447 -8.49 18.73 8.95
C ILE A 447 -8.46 19.41 7.57
N GLU A 448 -7.44 20.22 7.30
CA GLU A 448 -7.28 20.91 6.01
C GLU A 448 -7.10 19.94 4.84
N SER A 449 -6.37 18.86 5.05
CA SER A 449 -6.24 17.79 4.08
C SER A 449 -7.59 17.14 3.74
N GLN A 450 -8.38 16.83 4.76
CA GLN A 450 -9.72 16.24 4.58
C GLN A 450 -10.71 17.20 3.92
N ILE A 451 -10.60 18.52 4.17
CA ILE A 451 -11.41 19.53 3.49
C ILE A 451 -11.06 19.59 2.00
N LYS A 452 -9.78 19.62 1.65
CA LYS A 452 -9.31 19.54 0.25
C LYS A 452 -9.90 18.31 -0.44
N TYR A 453 -9.76 17.15 0.19
CA TYR A 453 -10.34 15.91 -0.30
C TYR A 453 -11.84 16.03 -0.54
N THR A 454 -12.59 16.56 0.44
CA THR A 454 -14.04 16.73 0.35
C THR A 454 -14.44 17.64 -0.81
N TYR A 455 -13.77 18.76 -1.02
CA TYR A 455 -14.03 19.68 -2.11
C TYR A 455 -13.73 19.08 -3.50
N ARG A 456 -12.75 18.20 -3.60
CA ARG A 456 -12.46 17.47 -4.85
C ARG A 456 -13.53 16.44 -5.19
N ARG A 457 -14.09 15.79 -4.17
CA ARG A 457 -15.09 14.73 -4.35
C ARG A 457 -16.51 15.23 -4.48
N LEU A 458 -16.83 16.33 -3.79
CA LEU A 458 -18.17 16.90 -3.73
C LEU A 458 -18.16 18.28 -4.38
N ASP A 459 -18.45 18.30 -5.68
CA ASP A 459 -18.50 19.52 -6.50
C ASP A 459 -19.53 20.55 -6.04
N TRP A 460 -20.58 20.10 -5.38
CA TRP A 460 -21.72 20.86 -4.91
C TRP A 460 -21.50 21.53 -3.53
N VAL A 461 -20.43 21.18 -2.79
CA VAL A 461 -20.10 21.80 -1.51
C VAL A 461 -19.43 23.15 -1.75
N GLU A 462 -19.95 24.20 -1.09
CA GLU A 462 -19.46 25.57 -1.25
C GLU A 462 -18.59 26.01 -0.07
N LYS A 463 -19.02 25.74 1.18
CA LYS A 463 -18.31 26.15 2.39
C LYS A 463 -18.28 25.05 3.45
N ILE A 464 -17.15 24.93 4.14
CA ILE A 464 -17.00 24.04 5.29
C ILE A 464 -16.39 24.85 6.44
N GLY A 465 -17.18 25.04 7.51
CA GLY A 465 -16.67 25.57 8.78
C GLY A 465 -16.26 24.43 9.69
N VAL A 466 -15.13 24.54 10.34
CA VAL A 466 -14.68 23.56 11.34
C VAL A 466 -14.47 24.24 12.66
N LYS A 467 -15.14 23.74 13.69
CA LYS A 467 -14.90 24.09 15.08
C LYS A 467 -14.12 22.98 15.77
N LYS A 468 -12.95 23.30 16.28
CA LYS A 468 -12.14 22.41 17.11
C LYS A 468 -11.65 23.20 18.33
N ASP A 469 -11.91 22.67 19.51
CA ASP A 469 -11.65 23.37 20.76
C ASP A 469 -12.31 24.78 20.79
N ASN A 470 -11.54 25.83 21.03
CA ASN A 470 -12.02 27.21 20.97
C ASN A 470 -11.71 27.92 19.64
N GLN A 471 -11.24 27.18 18.64
CA GLN A 471 -10.94 27.73 17.32
C GLN A 471 -12.04 27.37 16.32
N PHE A 472 -12.31 28.30 15.42
CA PHE A 472 -13.21 28.08 14.30
C PHE A 472 -12.59 28.64 13.03
N LYS A 473 -12.54 27.81 11.98
CA LYS A 473 -12.06 28.21 10.65
C LYS A 473 -13.14 27.93 9.62
N MET A 474 -13.40 28.90 8.74
CA MET A 474 -14.33 28.77 7.61
C MET A 474 -13.53 28.65 6.30
N TYR A 475 -13.76 27.62 5.55
CA TYR A 475 -13.15 27.36 4.24
C TYR A 475 -14.18 27.58 3.13
N ASN A 476 -13.77 28.24 2.06
CA ASN A 476 -14.64 28.53 0.91
C ASN A 476 -14.02 27.95 -0.35
N LYS A 477 -14.74 27.08 -1.06
CA LYS A 477 -14.27 26.46 -2.30
C LYS A 477 -13.91 27.47 -3.39
N LYS A 478 -14.63 28.59 -3.49
CA LYS A 478 -14.36 29.65 -4.48
C LYS A 478 -13.07 30.44 -4.21
N ALA A 479 -12.55 30.39 -2.98
CA ALA A 479 -11.27 31.00 -2.61
C ALA A 479 -10.09 30.06 -2.85
N MET A 480 -10.30 28.85 -3.38
CA MET A 480 -9.26 27.97 -3.90
C MET A 480 -8.79 28.50 -5.25
N THR A 481 -7.87 29.46 -5.21
CA THR A 481 -7.17 29.89 -6.44
C THR A 481 -6.11 28.85 -6.77
N LEU A 482 -6.16 28.33 -7.98
CA LEU A 482 -5.04 27.68 -8.63
C LEU A 482 -3.90 28.70 -8.69
N ASP A 483 -2.81 28.42 -8.03
CA ASP A 483 -1.60 29.24 -8.16
C ASP A 483 -0.96 28.92 -9.52
N GLU A 484 -1.47 29.56 -10.58
CA GLU A 484 -1.01 29.36 -11.96
C GLU A 484 0.41 29.90 -12.21
N THR A 485 1.03 30.52 -11.20
CA THR A 485 2.31 31.23 -11.38
C THR A 485 3.56 30.41 -11.06
N SER A 486 3.45 29.21 -10.48
CA SER A 486 4.64 28.44 -10.03
C SER A 486 5.06 27.27 -10.93
N SER A 487 4.42 27.03 -12.08
CA SER A 487 4.70 25.84 -12.90
C SER A 487 5.08 26.11 -14.36
N ARG A 488 5.58 27.28 -14.69
CA ARG A 488 6.30 27.45 -15.96
C ARG A 488 7.80 27.46 -15.69
N PRO A 489 8.54 26.39 -16.02
CA PRO A 489 9.97 26.54 -16.20
C PRO A 489 10.15 27.44 -17.43
N LEU A 490 10.78 28.59 -17.22
CA LEU A 490 11.36 29.37 -18.31
C LEU A 490 12.27 28.45 -19.12
N LEU A 491 11.82 28.10 -20.31
CA LEU A 491 12.70 27.64 -21.39
C LEU A 491 13.62 28.80 -21.78
N LEU A 492 14.87 28.70 -21.45
CA LEU A 492 16.00 29.29 -22.14
C LEU A 492 16.95 28.16 -22.50
#